data_049effe9cffa9ad1c2c04737ea1c240f
#
_entry.id   049effe9cffa9ad1c2c04737ea1c240f
#
_cell.length_a   1.000
_cell.length_b   1.000
_cell.length_c   1.000
_cell.angle_alpha   90.00
_cell.angle_beta   90.00
_cell.angle_gamma   90.00
#
_symmetry.space_group_name_H-M   'P 1'
#
loop_
_entity.id
_entity.type
_entity.pdbx_description
1 polymer ?
#
loop_
_entity_poly.entity_id
_entity_poly.type
_entity_poly.pdbx_seq_one_letter_code
_entity_poly.pdbx_strand_id
1 'polypeptide(L)'
;MKLTILLFAFLYATFLLHSQVKKGDNVISLNGMYTKNTTQDGVMGNFMTANNRHLNLGATFTSYVTNHLLLGFGLDYISQKDIRTSELTLNDGHDVNSQIMRYETLNLKSTAPLPFLLVGYNMNVTNKLNFNANLKINYGQMSTNTTDQTIYQQFPIFNSQTALVSNILLPNITTVSKDKNDFVAASIIPEMTYFFTNQIGLSVALGGIQYSITDWKTSKSDFWINLSPNTWLVGLKYKL
;
A
#
# COMPACT_ATOMS: atom_id res chain seq x y z
N MET A 1 24.50 19.68 -27.63
CA MET A 1 25.52 18.68 -28.06
C MET A 1 26.52 18.30 -26.94
N LYS A 2 27.16 19.26 -26.24
CA LYS A 2 28.15 18.91 -25.18
C LYS A 2 27.58 18.13 -24.00
N LEU A 3 26.34 18.44 -23.55
CA LEU A 3 25.69 17.76 -22.43
C LEU A 3 25.31 16.31 -22.77
N THR A 4 24.90 16.07 -24.01
CA THR A 4 24.54 14.72 -24.48
C THR A 4 25.78 13.80 -24.58
N ILE A 5 26.92 14.35 -25.00
CA ILE A 5 28.18 13.62 -25.05
C ILE A 5 28.68 13.29 -23.63
N LEU A 6 28.54 14.22 -22.69
CA LEU A 6 28.92 14.01 -21.29
C LEU A 6 28.03 12.94 -20.64
N LEU A 7 26.72 12.94 -20.91
CA LEU A 7 25.77 11.94 -20.45
C LEU A 7 26.08 10.55 -21.02
N PHE A 8 26.42 10.47 -22.31
CA PHE A 8 26.84 9.22 -22.96
C PHE A 8 28.20 8.75 -22.42
N ALA A 9 29.17 9.63 -22.21
CA ALA A 9 30.46 9.29 -21.63
C ALA A 9 30.32 8.82 -20.18
N PHE A 10 29.45 9.46 -19.39
CA PHE A 10 29.12 9.03 -18.03
C PHE A 10 28.41 7.67 -18.02
N LEU A 11 27.44 7.46 -18.90
CA LEU A 11 26.80 6.16 -19.11
C LEU A 11 27.83 5.08 -19.52
N TYR A 12 28.72 5.41 -20.45
CA TYR A 12 29.75 4.47 -20.92
C TYR A 12 30.80 4.15 -19.86
N ALA A 13 31.26 5.14 -19.10
CA ALA A 13 32.17 4.93 -17.99
C ALA A 13 31.52 4.07 -16.87
N THR A 14 30.21 4.18 -16.67
CA THR A 14 29.50 3.32 -15.73
C THR A 14 29.33 1.88 -16.22
N PHE A 15 29.43 1.61 -17.53
CA PHE A 15 29.39 0.23 -18.08
C PHE A 15 30.67 -0.57 -17.81
N LEU A 16 31.80 0.09 -17.54
CA LEU A 16 33.09 -0.59 -17.38
C LEU A 16 33.38 -1.12 -15.96
N LEU A 17 32.58 -0.74 -14.97
CA LEU A 17 32.77 -1.22 -13.60
C LEU A 17 31.99 -2.53 -13.38
N HIS A 18 32.70 -3.63 -13.17
CA HIS A 18 32.16 -4.96 -12.96
C HIS A 18 31.47 -5.03 -11.57
N SER A 19 30.16 -5.08 -11.56
CA SER A 19 29.37 -5.28 -10.34
C SER A 19 28.33 -6.38 -10.51
N GLN A 20 28.80 -7.56 -10.92
CA GLN A 20 27.93 -8.73 -10.91
C GLN A 20 27.74 -9.25 -9.50
N VAL A 21 26.52 -9.66 -9.18
CA VAL A 21 26.25 -10.45 -7.99
C VAL A 21 26.72 -11.87 -8.25
N LYS A 22 27.48 -12.45 -7.31
CA LYS A 22 28.12 -13.77 -7.46
C LYS A 22 27.73 -14.65 -6.29
N LYS A 23 27.98 -15.95 -6.45
CA LYS A 23 27.91 -16.91 -5.35
C LYS A 23 28.71 -16.41 -4.15
N GLY A 24 28.09 -16.43 -2.97
CA GLY A 24 28.69 -15.98 -1.70
C GLY A 24 28.43 -14.50 -1.38
N ASP A 25 27.94 -13.69 -2.31
CA ASP A 25 27.57 -12.31 -2.02
C ASP A 25 26.36 -12.27 -1.08
N ASN A 26 26.44 -11.37 -0.10
CA ASN A 26 25.31 -11.06 0.77
C ASN A 26 24.84 -9.63 0.50
N VAL A 27 23.53 -9.43 0.47
CA VAL A 27 22.93 -8.14 0.16
C VAL A 27 21.88 -7.78 1.19
N ILE A 28 21.98 -6.57 1.72
CA ILE A 28 20.95 -5.95 2.52
C ILE A 28 20.14 -5.02 1.61
N SER A 29 18.82 -5.09 1.70
CA SER A 29 17.91 -4.24 0.92
C SER A 29 16.93 -3.52 1.84
N LEU A 30 16.68 -2.25 1.55
CA LEU A 30 15.62 -1.45 2.16
C LEU A 30 14.70 -0.98 1.05
N ASN A 31 13.42 -1.30 1.15
CA ASN A 31 12.42 -0.99 0.13
C ASN A 31 11.30 -0.15 0.73
N GLY A 32 10.69 0.70 -0.08
CA GLY A 32 9.55 1.47 0.37
C GLY A 32 8.61 1.86 -0.76
N MET A 33 7.34 2.02 -0.41
CA MET A 33 6.30 2.54 -1.27
C MET A 33 5.32 3.33 -0.41
N TYR A 34 4.90 4.47 -0.92
CA TYR A 34 3.80 5.24 -0.35
C TYR A 34 2.84 5.63 -1.46
N THR A 35 1.57 5.30 -1.30
CA THR A 35 0.51 5.74 -2.22
C THR A 35 -0.59 6.45 -1.47
N LYS A 36 -1.17 7.45 -2.10
CA LYS A 36 -2.35 8.17 -1.61
C LYS A 36 -3.30 8.36 -2.78
N ASN A 37 -4.51 7.82 -2.64
CA ASN A 37 -5.57 7.98 -3.60
C ASN A 37 -6.75 8.67 -2.93
N THR A 38 -7.34 9.63 -3.63
CA THR A 38 -8.58 10.30 -3.21
C THR A 38 -9.57 10.13 -4.34
N THR A 39 -10.70 9.52 -4.05
CA THR A 39 -11.84 9.42 -4.97
C THR A 39 -13.00 10.20 -4.40
N GLN A 40 -13.69 10.93 -5.26
CA GLN A 40 -14.92 11.62 -4.94
C GLN A 40 -15.98 11.10 -5.91
N ASP A 41 -17.08 10.67 -5.36
CA ASP A 41 -18.25 10.25 -6.12
C ASP A 41 -19.46 10.99 -5.56
N GLY A 42 -20.33 11.50 -6.44
CA GLY A 42 -21.49 12.27 -6.01
C GLY A 42 -22.61 12.16 -7.03
N VAL A 43 -23.77 11.70 -6.58
CA VAL A 43 -24.99 11.68 -7.37
C VAL A 43 -26.08 12.38 -6.57
N MET A 44 -26.59 13.51 -7.10
CA MET A 44 -27.77 14.25 -6.61
C MET A 44 -27.96 14.26 -5.07
N GLY A 45 -27.13 15.04 -4.37
CA GLY A 45 -27.30 15.26 -2.92
C GLY A 45 -26.61 14.23 -2.03
N ASN A 46 -25.97 13.20 -2.59
CA ASN A 46 -25.19 12.23 -1.86
C ASN A 46 -23.73 12.35 -2.30
N PHE A 47 -22.85 12.77 -1.41
CA PHE A 47 -21.43 12.87 -1.68
C PHE A 47 -20.69 11.78 -0.92
N MET A 48 -19.82 11.05 -1.61
CA MET A 48 -18.90 10.09 -1.00
C MET A 48 -17.48 10.47 -1.34
N THR A 49 -16.66 10.63 -0.31
CA THR A 49 -15.22 10.83 -0.48
C THR A 49 -14.48 9.66 0.16
N ALA A 50 -13.59 9.03 -0.58
CA ALA A 50 -12.71 7.99 -0.05
C ALA A 50 -11.24 8.44 -0.19
N ASN A 51 -10.51 8.39 0.93
CA ASN A 51 -9.09 8.68 1.01
C ASN A 51 -8.35 7.42 1.45
N ASN A 52 -7.61 6.82 0.50
CA ASN A 52 -6.80 5.65 0.76
C ASN A 52 -5.32 6.03 0.83
N ARG A 53 -4.65 5.59 1.89
CA ARG A 53 -3.20 5.73 2.07
C ARG A 53 -2.61 4.36 2.33
N HIS A 54 -1.57 4.02 1.60
CA HIS A 54 -0.85 2.77 1.75
C HIS A 54 0.64 3.08 1.89
N LEU A 55 1.23 2.58 2.97
CA LEU A 55 2.67 2.60 3.24
C LEU A 55 3.15 1.16 3.35
N ASN A 56 4.18 0.82 2.58
CA ASN A 56 4.90 -0.44 2.70
C ASN A 56 6.38 -0.13 2.86
N LEU A 57 7.00 -0.65 3.91
CA LEU A 57 8.43 -0.56 4.18
C LEU A 57 8.96 -1.96 4.39
N GLY A 58 10.05 -2.31 3.73
CA GLY A 58 10.66 -3.63 3.83
C GLY A 58 12.16 -3.57 4.08
N ALA A 59 12.64 -4.47 4.92
CA ALA A 59 14.06 -4.74 5.09
C ALA A 59 14.31 -6.22 4.78
N THR A 60 15.31 -6.50 3.93
CA THR A 60 15.61 -7.86 3.47
C THR A 60 17.10 -8.12 3.57
N PHE A 61 17.45 -9.30 4.04
CA PHE A 61 18.78 -9.87 3.91
C PHE A 61 18.70 -11.02 2.90
N THR A 62 19.57 -11.02 1.89
CA THR A 62 19.67 -12.08 0.88
C THR A 62 21.09 -12.58 0.76
N SER A 63 21.25 -13.90 0.59
CA SER A 63 22.51 -14.57 0.30
C SER A 63 22.43 -15.29 -1.04
N TYR A 64 23.42 -15.11 -1.89
CA TYR A 64 23.51 -15.76 -3.19
C TYR A 64 24.20 -17.12 -3.04
N VAL A 65 23.38 -18.18 -2.98
CA VAL A 65 23.85 -19.58 -2.84
C VAL A 65 24.55 -20.04 -4.11
N THR A 66 24.08 -19.59 -5.25
CA THR A 66 24.73 -19.75 -6.56
C THR A 66 24.70 -18.40 -7.31
N ASN A 67 25.25 -18.32 -8.52
CA ASN A 67 25.15 -17.13 -9.35
C ASN A 67 23.70 -16.82 -9.77
N HIS A 68 22.80 -17.79 -9.65
CA HIS A 68 21.40 -17.67 -10.09
C HIS A 68 20.40 -17.85 -8.95
N LEU A 69 20.77 -18.52 -7.86
CA LEU A 69 19.85 -18.79 -6.75
C LEU A 69 20.19 -17.91 -5.57
N LEU A 70 19.21 -17.21 -5.07
CA LEU A 70 19.31 -16.45 -3.82
C LEU A 70 18.27 -16.94 -2.80
N LEU A 71 18.67 -16.91 -1.54
CA LEU A 71 17.82 -17.17 -0.40
C LEU A 71 17.83 -15.92 0.49
N GLY A 72 16.70 -15.60 1.11
CA GLY A 72 16.62 -14.44 1.95
C GLY A 72 15.51 -14.53 2.98
N PHE A 73 15.57 -13.60 3.90
CA PHE A 73 14.54 -13.36 4.90
C PHE A 73 14.46 -11.86 5.18
N GLY A 74 13.36 -11.45 5.77
CA GLY A 74 13.19 -10.04 6.08
C GLY A 74 11.91 -9.75 6.83
N LEU A 75 11.62 -8.47 6.91
CA LEU A 75 10.44 -7.93 7.58
C LEU A 75 9.82 -6.85 6.68
N ASP A 76 8.53 -6.99 6.38
CA ASP A 76 7.73 -5.92 5.83
C ASP A 76 6.89 -5.26 6.93
N TYR A 77 6.73 -3.98 6.86
CA TYR A 77 5.76 -3.23 7.62
C TYR A 77 4.74 -2.62 6.65
N ILE A 78 3.49 -3.06 6.79
CA ILE A 78 2.38 -2.55 5.99
C ILE A 78 1.50 -1.68 6.90
N SER A 79 1.17 -0.49 6.43
CA SER A 79 0.18 0.38 7.06
C SER A 79 -0.78 0.90 6.02
N GLN A 80 -2.05 0.58 6.18
CA GLN A 80 -3.12 1.02 5.31
C GLN A 80 -4.12 1.84 6.12
N LYS A 81 -4.52 2.98 5.58
CA LYS A 81 -5.57 3.82 6.15
C LYS A 81 -6.59 4.13 5.07
N ASP A 82 -7.84 3.78 5.34
CA ASP A 82 -8.99 4.08 4.48
C ASP A 82 -9.96 4.95 5.28
N ILE A 83 -10.23 6.15 4.77
CA ILE A 83 -11.20 7.07 5.35
C ILE A 83 -12.28 7.28 4.30
N ARG A 84 -13.51 6.88 4.63
CA ARG A 84 -14.68 7.11 3.80
C ARG A 84 -15.61 8.06 4.51
N THR A 85 -16.00 9.12 3.85
CA THR A 85 -16.98 10.08 4.35
C THR A 85 -18.13 10.09 3.37
N SER A 86 -19.34 9.88 3.88
CA SER A 86 -20.57 10.00 3.11
C SER A 86 -21.47 11.09 3.72
N GLU A 87 -22.08 11.85 2.85
CA GLU A 87 -23.08 12.86 3.18
C GLU A 87 -24.38 12.46 2.54
N LEU A 88 -25.41 12.30 3.35
CA LEU A 88 -26.76 11.87 2.94
C LEU A 88 -27.78 12.91 3.38
N THR A 89 -28.56 13.40 2.43
CA THR A 89 -29.71 14.24 2.77
C THR A 89 -30.93 13.34 2.97
N LEU A 90 -31.47 13.34 4.18
CA LEU A 90 -32.66 12.58 4.52
C LEU A 90 -33.89 13.54 4.48
N ASN A 91 -34.86 13.23 3.63
CA ASN A 91 -36.18 13.86 3.71
C ASN A 91 -37.05 13.00 4.63
N ASP A 92 -37.53 13.54 5.73
CA ASP A 92 -38.35 12.79 6.69
C ASP A 92 -39.80 12.51 6.22
N GLY A 93 -40.13 12.96 5.03
CA GLY A 93 -41.42 12.64 4.36
C GLY A 93 -42.66 13.29 4.99
N HIS A 94 -42.56 13.95 6.12
CA HIS A 94 -43.68 14.57 6.84
C HIS A 94 -43.75 16.08 6.70
N ASP A 95 -42.63 16.73 6.44
CA ASP A 95 -42.60 18.19 6.27
C ASP A 95 -41.61 18.59 5.17
N VAL A 96 -42.09 19.35 4.19
CA VAL A 96 -41.27 19.85 3.05
C VAL A 96 -40.16 20.78 3.52
N ASN A 97 -40.14 21.10 4.82
CA ASN A 97 -39.32 22.15 5.42
C ASN A 97 -38.24 21.64 6.37
N SER A 98 -38.06 20.36 6.61
CA SER A 98 -36.98 19.86 7.46
C SER A 98 -36.04 18.97 6.64
N GLN A 99 -34.80 19.41 6.47
CA GLN A 99 -33.72 18.62 5.91
C GLN A 99 -32.79 18.15 7.04
N ILE A 100 -32.64 16.86 7.16
CA ILE A 100 -31.66 16.25 8.07
C ILE A 100 -30.47 15.81 7.22
N MET A 101 -29.30 16.34 7.48
CA MET A 101 -28.07 15.85 6.89
C MET A 101 -27.43 14.83 7.82
N ARG A 102 -27.11 13.67 7.27
CA ARG A 102 -26.38 12.59 7.93
C ARG A 102 -24.99 12.51 7.36
N TYR A 103 -24.01 12.71 8.22
CA TYR A 103 -22.60 12.56 7.92
C TYR A 103 -22.10 11.24 8.51
N GLU A 104 -21.60 10.36 7.67
CA GLU A 104 -20.97 9.12 8.12
C GLU A 104 -19.48 9.18 7.79
N THR A 105 -18.65 8.89 8.79
CA THR A 105 -17.21 8.77 8.60
C THR A 105 -16.75 7.40 9.08
N LEU A 106 -16.30 6.57 8.14
CA LEU A 106 -15.67 5.30 8.42
C LEU A 106 -14.15 5.45 8.29
N ASN A 107 -13.42 5.21 9.37
CA ASN A 107 -11.97 5.26 9.40
C ASN A 107 -11.43 3.86 9.73
N LEU A 108 -10.80 3.22 8.75
CA LEU A 108 -10.14 1.92 8.90
C LEU A 108 -8.64 2.15 8.89
N LYS A 109 -7.96 1.66 9.91
CA LYS A 109 -6.50 1.65 9.96
C LYS A 109 -6.01 0.23 10.21
N SER A 110 -5.32 -0.34 9.24
CA SER A 110 -4.71 -1.66 9.33
C SER A 110 -3.19 -1.54 9.37
N THR A 111 -2.56 -2.31 10.25
CA THR A 111 -1.10 -2.38 10.36
C THR A 111 -0.66 -3.82 10.55
N ALA A 112 0.42 -4.21 9.89
CA ALA A 112 0.98 -5.54 9.99
C ALA A 112 2.51 -5.51 9.87
N PRO A 113 3.26 -5.96 10.89
CA PRO A 113 4.62 -6.42 10.73
C PRO A 113 4.59 -7.84 10.18
N LEU A 114 5.18 -8.08 9.02
CA LEU A 114 5.11 -9.35 8.29
C LEU A 114 6.53 -9.87 8.04
N PRO A 115 7.07 -10.72 8.90
CA PRO A 115 8.27 -11.47 8.60
C PRO A 115 8.05 -12.34 7.35
N PHE A 116 9.10 -12.56 6.58
CA PHE A 116 9.04 -13.35 5.38
C PHE A 116 10.30 -14.15 5.11
N LEU A 117 10.11 -15.22 4.34
CA LEU A 117 11.17 -15.95 3.67
C LEU A 117 11.10 -15.66 2.17
N LEU A 118 12.27 -15.70 1.51
CA LEU A 118 12.41 -15.37 0.11
C LEU A 118 13.33 -16.37 -0.57
N VAL A 119 12.89 -16.86 -1.71
CA VAL A 119 13.70 -17.63 -2.66
C VAL A 119 13.64 -16.91 -4.00
N GLY A 120 14.76 -16.63 -4.61
CA GLY A 120 14.78 -15.91 -5.86
C GLY A 120 15.70 -16.51 -6.90
N TYR A 121 15.35 -16.28 -8.15
CA TYR A 121 16.19 -16.58 -9.31
C TYR A 121 16.76 -15.29 -9.89
N ASN A 122 18.10 -15.20 -9.96
CA ASN A 122 18.83 -14.04 -10.45
C ASN A 122 19.30 -14.26 -11.87
N MET A 123 19.09 -13.27 -12.72
CA MET A 123 19.64 -13.17 -14.06
C MET A 123 20.47 -11.88 -14.15
N ASN A 124 21.76 -12.04 -14.43
CA ASN A 124 22.63 -10.90 -14.71
C ASN A 124 22.41 -10.49 -16.17
N VAL A 125 21.69 -9.38 -16.39
CA VAL A 125 21.42 -8.85 -17.74
C VAL A 125 22.66 -8.14 -18.29
N THR A 126 23.33 -7.37 -17.42
CA THR A 126 24.63 -6.74 -17.69
C THR A 126 25.49 -6.80 -16.44
N ASN A 127 26.71 -6.28 -16.53
CA ASN A 127 27.61 -6.21 -15.37
C ASN A 127 27.06 -5.38 -14.20
N LYS A 128 26.02 -4.56 -14.42
CA LYS A 128 25.41 -3.69 -13.41
C LYS A 128 23.92 -3.89 -13.23
N LEU A 129 23.27 -4.50 -14.21
CA LEU A 129 21.83 -4.68 -14.22
C LEU A 129 21.48 -6.14 -13.97
N ASN A 130 20.78 -6.40 -12.89
CA ASN A 130 20.27 -7.71 -12.52
C ASN A 130 18.74 -7.70 -12.57
N PHE A 131 18.19 -8.81 -12.99
CA PHE A 131 16.77 -9.10 -12.89
C PHE A 131 16.57 -10.28 -11.95
N ASN A 132 15.70 -10.13 -10.96
CA ASN A 132 15.35 -11.19 -10.02
C ASN A 132 13.88 -11.55 -10.17
N ALA A 133 13.57 -12.84 -10.13
CA ALA A 133 12.21 -13.34 -9.91
C ALA A 133 12.16 -13.91 -8.49
N ASN A 134 11.47 -13.24 -7.58
CA ASN A 134 11.46 -13.55 -6.16
C ASN A 134 10.13 -14.20 -5.76
N LEU A 135 10.17 -15.41 -5.24
CA LEU A 135 9.08 -16.03 -4.50
C LEU A 135 9.22 -15.64 -3.02
N LYS A 136 8.23 -14.97 -2.48
CA LYS A 136 8.20 -14.44 -1.12
C LYS A 136 7.00 -15.00 -0.38
N ILE A 137 7.23 -15.50 0.84
CA ILE A 137 6.17 -16.01 1.72
C ILE A 137 6.18 -15.19 3.00
N ASN A 138 5.11 -14.47 3.23
CA ASN A 138 4.87 -13.65 4.43
C ASN A 138 3.94 -14.38 5.39
N TYR A 139 4.21 -14.24 6.68
CA TYR A 139 3.30 -14.68 7.76
C TYR A 139 3.26 -13.61 8.85
N GLY A 140 2.09 -13.38 9.45
CA GLY A 140 1.96 -12.45 10.56
C GLY A 140 0.52 -12.18 10.96
N GLN A 141 0.32 -11.13 11.74
CA GLN A 141 -1.00 -10.68 12.16
C GLN A 141 -1.24 -9.25 11.67
N MET A 142 -2.40 -9.05 11.07
CA MET A 142 -2.91 -7.74 10.71
C MET A 142 -3.84 -7.22 11.81
N SER A 143 -3.50 -6.09 12.39
CA SER A 143 -4.35 -5.40 13.35
C SER A 143 -5.15 -4.31 12.64
N THR A 144 -6.46 -4.38 12.70
CA THR A 144 -7.38 -3.40 12.10
C THR A 144 -8.14 -2.67 13.20
N ASN A 145 -8.04 -1.35 13.21
CA ASN A 145 -8.85 -0.48 14.04
C ASN A 145 -9.88 0.18 13.14
N THR A 146 -11.15 -0.02 13.46
CA THR A 146 -12.28 0.60 12.77
C THR A 146 -12.92 1.63 13.68
N THR A 147 -13.09 2.85 13.20
CA THR A 147 -13.88 3.89 13.86
C THR A 147 -14.98 4.29 12.90
N ASP A 148 -16.21 4.07 13.32
CA ASP A 148 -17.41 4.47 12.59
C ASP A 148 -18.09 5.59 13.38
N GLN A 149 -18.30 6.73 12.74
CA GLN A 149 -18.89 7.90 13.33
C GLN A 149 -20.06 8.38 12.47
N THR A 150 -21.23 8.50 13.07
CA THR A 150 -22.42 9.08 12.44
C THR A 150 -22.79 10.36 13.18
N ILE A 151 -22.88 11.45 12.43
CA ILE A 151 -23.27 12.77 12.94
C ILE A 151 -24.53 13.19 12.18
N TYR A 152 -25.52 13.63 12.92
CA TYR A 152 -26.74 14.19 12.36
C TYR A 152 -26.74 15.69 12.55
N GLN A 153 -26.98 16.42 11.46
CA GLN A 153 -27.12 17.88 11.50
C GLN A 153 -28.50 18.24 10.93
N GLN A 154 -29.32 18.88 11.78
CA GLN A 154 -30.62 19.40 11.37
C GLN A 154 -30.46 20.85 10.96
N PHE A 155 -30.95 21.20 9.77
CA PHE A 155 -31.04 22.58 9.32
C PHE A 155 -32.46 23.09 9.56
N PRO A 156 -32.64 24.15 10.35
CA PRO A 156 -33.94 24.81 10.48
C PRO A 156 -34.27 25.50 9.16
N ILE A 157 -35.36 25.11 8.51
CA ILE A 157 -35.90 25.86 7.40
C ILE A 157 -36.86 26.90 7.99
N PHE A 158 -36.51 28.17 7.80
CA PHE A 158 -37.37 29.28 8.21
C PHE A 158 -38.59 29.33 7.29
N ASN A 159 -39.73 28.94 7.81
CA ASN A 159 -41.00 29.34 7.25
C ASN A 159 -41.51 30.55 8.04
N SER A 160 -41.82 31.65 7.35
CA SER A 160 -42.06 32.96 7.91
C SER A 160 -43.34 33.10 8.79
N GLN A 161 -44.02 32.02 9.13
CA GLN A 161 -45.28 32.06 9.84
C GLN A 161 -45.45 31.19 11.07
N THR A 162 -44.56 30.25 11.39
CA THR A 162 -44.66 29.50 12.66
C THR A 162 -43.28 29.06 13.14
N ALA A 163 -42.79 29.76 14.16
CA ALA A 163 -41.57 29.36 14.88
C ALA A 163 -41.87 28.21 15.83
N LEU A 164 -41.94 26.99 15.35
CA LEU A 164 -41.88 25.79 16.20
C LEU A 164 -40.75 24.93 15.68
N VAL A 165 -39.55 25.18 16.15
CA VAL A 165 -38.39 24.34 15.92
C VAL A 165 -38.44 23.21 16.96
N SER A 166 -38.89 22.04 16.57
CA SER A 166 -38.59 20.84 17.33
C SER A 166 -37.15 20.45 17.06
N ASN A 167 -36.21 20.84 17.93
CA ASN A 167 -34.84 20.35 17.91
C ASN A 167 -34.84 18.88 18.29
N ILE A 168 -35.01 17.98 17.29
CA ILE A 168 -34.75 16.58 17.50
C ILE A 168 -33.20 16.44 17.43
N LEU A 169 -32.57 16.48 18.61
CA LEU A 169 -31.15 16.16 18.74
C LEU A 169 -31.01 14.64 18.58
N LEU A 170 -30.70 14.23 17.37
CA LEU A 170 -30.28 12.83 17.12
C LEU A 170 -28.87 12.64 17.72
N PRO A 171 -28.66 11.60 18.52
CA PRO A 171 -27.38 11.38 19.17
C PRO A 171 -26.30 11.08 18.13
N ASN A 172 -25.13 11.70 18.29
CA ASN A 172 -23.94 11.30 17.56
C ASN A 172 -23.52 9.90 18.02
N ILE A 173 -23.33 9.00 17.09
CA ILE A 173 -22.95 7.63 17.38
C ILE A 173 -21.50 7.45 16.94
N THR A 174 -20.66 6.95 17.84
CA THR A 174 -19.29 6.57 17.54
C THR A 174 -19.05 5.14 18.01
N THR A 175 -18.70 4.28 17.09
CA THR A 175 -18.37 2.87 17.35
C THR A 175 -16.90 2.65 17.04
N VAL A 176 -16.17 2.02 17.96
CA VAL A 176 -14.77 1.65 17.77
C VAL A 176 -14.63 0.14 17.92
N SER A 177 -14.09 -0.52 16.92
CA SER A 177 -13.75 -1.93 16.98
C SER A 177 -12.26 -2.14 16.70
N LYS A 178 -11.71 -3.21 17.28
CA LYS A 178 -10.34 -3.64 17.06
C LYS A 178 -10.34 -5.12 16.75
N ASP A 179 -9.84 -5.45 15.58
CA ASP A 179 -9.77 -6.82 15.11
C ASP A 179 -8.31 -7.21 14.84
N LYS A 180 -7.99 -8.46 15.09
CA LYS A 180 -6.70 -9.06 14.74
C LYS A 180 -6.95 -10.31 13.93
N ASN A 181 -6.39 -10.35 12.73
CA ASN A 181 -6.53 -11.45 11.81
C ASN A 181 -5.16 -11.98 11.43
N ASP A 182 -5.03 -13.29 11.37
CA ASP A 182 -3.83 -13.94 10.85
C ASP A 182 -3.75 -13.70 9.34
N PHE A 183 -2.54 -13.47 8.86
CA PHE A 183 -2.26 -13.17 7.47
C PHE A 183 -1.13 -14.07 6.97
N VAL A 184 -1.38 -14.75 5.85
CA VAL A 184 -0.36 -15.47 5.08
C VAL A 184 -0.46 -15.03 3.64
N ALA A 185 0.67 -14.78 3.03
CA ALA A 185 0.71 -14.49 1.60
C ALA A 185 1.91 -15.18 0.94
N ALA A 186 1.67 -15.67 -0.26
CA ALA A 186 2.70 -16.11 -1.18
C ALA A 186 2.69 -15.20 -2.41
N SER A 187 3.83 -14.65 -2.78
CA SER A 187 3.91 -13.72 -3.90
C SER A 187 5.13 -14.01 -4.80
N ILE A 188 4.94 -13.82 -6.10
CA ILE A 188 6.02 -13.82 -7.08
C ILE A 188 6.23 -12.37 -7.53
N ILE A 189 7.41 -11.84 -7.25
CA ILE A 189 7.74 -10.43 -7.42
C ILE A 189 8.94 -10.31 -8.37
N PRO A 190 8.74 -9.81 -9.60
CA PRO A 190 9.83 -9.43 -10.48
C PRO A 190 10.50 -8.16 -9.95
N GLU A 191 11.82 -8.15 -9.93
CA GLU A 191 12.61 -7.03 -9.41
C GLU A 191 13.80 -6.76 -10.34
N MET A 192 14.00 -5.50 -10.65
CA MET A 192 15.20 -5.02 -11.36
C MET A 192 16.12 -4.30 -10.38
N THR A 193 17.42 -4.57 -10.48
CA THR A 193 18.44 -3.91 -9.65
C THR A 193 19.55 -3.37 -10.52
N TYR A 194 19.85 -2.09 -10.38
CA TYR A 194 21.00 -1.45 -11.01
C TYR A 194 22.04 -1.07 -9.97
N PHE A 195 23.24 -1.65 -10.05
CA PHE A 195 24.36 -1.33 -9.18
C PHE A 195 25.19 -0.21 -9.81
N PHE A 196 25.18 0.98 -9.18
CA PHE A 196 25.99 2.11 -9.64
C PHE A 196 27.43 2.05 -9.07
N THR A 197 27.65 1.34 -7.96
CA THR A 197 28.97 0.95 -7.48
C THR A 197 29.04 -0.57 -7.30
N ASN A 198 30.20 -1.09 -6.90
CA ASN A 198 30.36 -2.51 -6.57
C ASN A 198 29.51 -2.97 -5.38
N GLN A 199 29.10 -2.03 -4.53
CA GLN A 199 28.38 -2.33 -3.29
C GLN A 199 26.98 -1.76 -3.27
N ILE A 200 26.72 -0.62 -3.92
CA ILE A 200 25.46 0.09 -3.79
C ILE A 200 24.65 0.01 -5.09
N GLY A 201 23.41 -0.37 -4.97
CA GLY A 201 22.47 -0.46 -6.07
C GLY A 201 21.09 0.08 -5.72
N LEU A 202 20.34 0.46 -6.74
CA LEU A 202 18.95 0.83 -6.68
C LEU A 202 18.12 -0.34 -7.22
N SER A 203 17.04 -0.68 -6.55
CA SER A 203 16.12 -1.72 -7.00
C SER A 203 14.70 -1.18 -7.18
N VAL A 204 14.00 -1.79 -8.13
CA VAL A 204 12.58 -1.57 -8.36
C VAL A 204 11.89 -2.93 -8.45
N ALA A 205 11.01 -3.22 -7.51
CA ALA A 205 10.12 -4.36 -7.57
C ALA A 205 8.83 -3.95 -8.30
N LEU A 206 8.50 -4.66 -9.37
CA LEU A 206 7.49 -4.25 -10.37
C LEU A 206 6.06 -4.70 -10.03
N GLY A 207 5.74 -4.85 -8.74
CA GLY A 207 4.49 -5.48 -8.32
C GLY A 207 4.59 -7.00 -8.39
N GLY A 208 3.55 -7.70 -8.86
CA GLY A 208 3.64 -9.15 -8.99
C GLY A 208 2.31 -9.87 -8.94
N ILE A 209 2.42 -11.18 -8.68
CA ILE A 209 1.29 -12.08 -8.46
C ILE A 209 1.29 -12.44 -6.98
N GLN A 210 0.16 -12.32 -6.32
CA GLN A 210 0.01 -12.67 -4.91
C GLN A 210 -1.24 -13.49 -4.67
N TYR A 211 -1.09 -14.51 -3.85
CA TYR A 211 -2.18 -15.22 -3.19
C TYR A 211 -2.06 -14.97 -1.69
N SER A 212 -3.15 -14.56 -1.05
CA SER A 212 -3.17 -14.29 0.39
C SER A 212 -4.39 -14.93 1.05
N ILE A 213 -4.20 -15.34 2.30
CA ILE A 213 -5.26 -15.83 3.19
C ILE A 213 -5.31 -14.85 4.37
N THR A 214 -6.46 -14.24 4.56
CA THR A 214 -6.75 -13.35 5.66
C THR A 214 -7.80 -14.04 6.53
N ASP A 215 -7.42 -14.38 7.76
CA ASP A 215 -8.24 -15.12 8.70
C ASP A 215 -8.52 -16.59 8.30
N TRP A 216 -7.77 -17.51 8.92
CA TRP A 216 -7.91 -18.96 8.74
C TRP A 216 -9.30 -19.50 9.12
N LYS A 217 -10.02 -18.82 10.02
CA LYS A 217 -11.32 -19.27 10.51
C LYS A 217 -12.43 -19.06 9.47
N THR A 218 -12.34 -17.99 8.72
CA THR A 218 -13.32 -17.65 7.68
C THR A 218 -12.86 -18.03 6.28
N SER A 219 -11.61 -18.52 6.15
CA SER A 219 -10.96 -18.92 4.88
C SER A 219 -11.10 -17.85 3.76
N LYS A 220 -11.05 -16.58 4.12
CA LYS A 220 -11.03 -15.51 3.14
C LYS A 220 -9.70 -15.52 2.43
N SER A 221 -9.73 -15.82 1.14
CA SER A 221 -8.54 -15.82 0.29
C SER A 221 -8.73 -14.84 -0.87
N ASP A 222 -7.64 -14.14 -1.19
CA ASP A 222 -7.59 -13.21 -2.30
C ASP A 222 -6.45 -13.58 -3.24
N PHE A 223 -6.73 -13.53 -4.53
CA PHE A 223 -5.73 -13.69 -5.58
C PHE A 223 -5.73 -12.42 -6.43
N TRP A 224 -4.55 -11.83 -6.62
CA TRP A 224 -4.43 -10.67 -7.46
C TRP A 224 -3.14 -10.67 -8.28
N ILE A 225 -3.24 -10.02 -9.44
CA ILE A 225 -2.10 -9.73 -10.31
C ILE A 225 -2.06 -8.22 -10.47
N ASN A 226 -0.96 -7.60 -10.07
CA ASN A 226 -0.82 -6.16 -10.16
C ASN A 226 0.61 -5.79 -10.58
N LEU A 227 0.74 -5.23 -11.76
CA LEU A 227 1.98 -4.72 -12.31
C LEU A 227 1.93 -3.18 -12.48
N SER A 228 0.89 -2.56 -11.91
CA SER A 228 0.73 -1.10 -11.99
C SER A 228 1.90 -0.39 -11.30
N PRO A 229 2.40 0.72 -11.86
CA PRO A 229 3.45 1.53 -11.24
C PRO A 229 3.13 2.01 -9.82
N ASN A 230 1.85 2.13 -9.48
CA ASN A 230 1.40 2.52 -8.13
C ASN A 230 1.71 1.46 -7.06
N THR A 231 2.10 0.25 -7.46
CA THR A 231 2.48 -0.85 -6.56
C THR A 231 3.96 -1.16 -6.57
N TRP A 232 4.75 -0.39 -7.31
CA TRP A 232 6.19 -0.59 -7.38
C TRP A 232 6.85 -0.19 -6.07
N LEU A 233 7.73 -1.06 -5.57
CA LEU A 233 8.58 -0.78 -4.43
C LEU A 233 9.95 -0.33 -4.94
N VAL A 234 10.37 0.84 -4.50
CA VAL A 234 11.73 1.34 -4.77
C VAL A 234 12.60 1.04 -3.57
N GLY A 235 13.80 0.55 -3.80
CA GLY A 235 14.70 0.14 -2.74
C GLY A 235 16.16 0.46 -3.01
N LEU A 236 16.90 0.53 -1.91
CA LEU A 236 18.36 0.63 -1.91
C LEU A 236 18.94 -0.73 -1.51
N LYS A 237 19.96 -1.19 -2.24
CA LYS A 237 20.69 -2.42 -1.95
C LYS A 237 22.13 -2.11 -1.60
N TYR A 238 22.60 -2.80 -0.59
CA TYR A 238 24.02 -2.76 -0.18
C TYR A 238 24.59 -4.18 -0.16
N LYS A 239 25.61 -4.40 -0.98
CA LYS A 239 26.35 -5.66 -1.04
C LYS A 239 27.50 -5.62 -0.03
N LEU A 240 27.50 -6.63 0.84
CA LEU A 240 28.51 -6.84 1.89
C LEU A 240 29.80 -7.45 1.33
#